data_a9ce9cedd00faff3afb0d076fe1fa278
#
_entry.id   a9ce9cedd00faff3afb0d076fe1fa278
#
_cell.length_a   1.000
_cell.length_b   1.000
_cell.length_c   1.000
_cell.angle_alpha   90.00
_cell.angle_beta   90.00
_cell.angle_gamma   90.00
#
_symmetry.space_group_name_H-M   'P 1'
#
loop_
_entity.id
_entity.type
_entity.pdbx_description
1 polymer ?
#
loop_
_entity_poly.entity_id
_entity_poly.type
_entity_poly.pdbx_seq_one_letter_code
_entity_poly.pdbx_strand_id
1 'polypeptide(L)'
;ALGSIGLVNADIFAVYNNQAALGFISSPLAAVHYENKYLTEALNLSAAAFAMPVPVAGTLGLDLCSFGYDRYRETRLGVAWGRQLAKQLAVGAQLCYHLMQVAGYGSAAALTAELGLMAEPLDNLWLGAHIFNFTGSRYLSNAYRERLPVIFDIGMGYRFAQHATLMVAAKIEPGQPVQAKAGLEVVVAKMLALRIGALAKPVELYAGFGYAYRSFCVDMAFSRHETLGYTPQISLTYAFPKKQKRP
;
A
#
# COMPACT_ATOMS: atom_id res chain seq x y z
N ALA A 1 2.75 -1.35 -9.89
CA ALA A 1 3.73 -1.27 -10.98
C ALA A 1 5.18 -1.11 -10.51
N LEU A 2 5.44 -0.53 -9.35
CA LEU A 2 6.80 -0.28 -8.82
C LEU A 2 7.37 -1.48 -8.02
N GLY A 3 7.19 -2.72 -8.44
CA GLY A 3 7.63 -3.89 -7.66
C GLY A 3 6.93 -3.99 -6.30
N SER A 4 5.70 -3.48 -6.19
CA SER A 4 4.97 -3.36 -4.92
C SER A 4 5.69 -2.52 -3.86
N ILE A 5 6.46 -1.50 -4.26
CA ILE A 5 7.11 -0.55 -3.35
C ILE A 5 6.16 0.64 -3.15
N GLY A 6 5.60 0.76 -1.94
CA GLY A 6 4.73 1.88 -1.55
C GLY A 6 5.18 2.58 -0.27
N LEU A 7 6.34 2.21 0.27
CA LEU A 7 6.82 2.62 1.60
C LEU A 7 7.06 4.13 1.75
N VAL A 8 7.43 4.79 0.65
CA VAL A 8 7.82 6.22 0.64
C VAL A 8 6.88 7.07 -0.22
N ASN A 9 5.77 6.50 -0.70
CA ASN A 9 4.81 7.21 -1.53
C ASN A 9 3.76 7.89 -0.65
N ALA A 10 3.70 9.22 -0.73
CA ALA A 10 2.68 10.02 -0.06
C ALA A 10 1.38 10.07 -0.89
N ASP A 11 0.74 8.93 -1.06
CA ASP A 11 -0.54 8.75 -1.75
C ASP A 11 -1.57 8.04 -0.87
N ILE A 12 -2.78 7.82 -1.38
CA ILE A 12 -3.86 7.17 -0.64
C ILE A 12 -3.53 5.72 -0.26
N PHE A 13 -2.71 5.02 -1.06
CA PHE A 13 -2.32 3.63 -0.81
C PHE A 13 -1.30 3.49 0.33
N ALA A 14 -0.84 4.60 0.90
CA ALA A 14 -0.06 4.61 2.15
C ALA A 14 -0.80 3.91 3.31
N VAL A 15 -2.14 3.87 3.30
CA VAL A 15 -2.94 3.08 4.28
C VAL A 15 -2.61 1.59 4.24
N TYR A 16 -2.11 1.06 3.12
CA TYR A 16 -1.73 -0.35 2.97
C TYR A 16 -0.24 -0.61 3.09
N ASN A 17 0.60 0.45 2.93
CA ASN A 17 2.04 0.29 2.77
C ASN A 17 2.87 0.89 3.92
N ASN A 18 2.60 2.14 4.28
CA ASN A 18 3.29 2.85 5.36
C ASN A 18 2.47 4.06 5.79
N GLN A 19 1.78 3.96 6.90
CA GLN A 19 0.84 4.97 7.39
C GLN A 19 1.51 6.30 7.73
N ALA A 20 2.83 6.31 7.94
CA ALA A 20 3.58 7.56 8.15
C ALA A 20 3.49 8.50 6.93
N ALA A 21 3.42 7.94 5.70
CA ALA A 21 3.30 8.71 4.48
C ALA A 21 1.97 9.48 4.38
N LEU A 22 0.92 9.05 5.11
CA LEU A 22 -0.33 9.81 5.23
C LEU A 22 -0.10 11.21 5.83
N GLY A 23 0.92 11.37 6.67
CA GLY A 23 1.27 12.67 7.26
C GLY A 23 1.61 13.76 6.25
N PHE A 24 1.97 13.39 5.03
CA PHE A 24 2.28 14.32 3.93
C PHE A 24 1.09 14.60 3.01
N ILE A 25 -0.06 13.92 3.21
CA ILE A 25 -1.28 14.16 2.42
C ILE A 25 -1.89 15.49 2.85
N SER A 26 -2.17 16.35 1.88
CA SER A 26 -2.63 17.72 2.12
C SER A 26 -4.09 18.00 1.73
N SER A 27 -4.77 17.05 1.10
CA SER A 27 -6.18 17.11 0.71
C SER A 27 -6.84 15.76 0.90
N PRO A 28 -8.17 15.68 1.13
CA PRO A 28 -8.84 14.40 1.22
C PRO A 28 -8.70 13.61 -0.09
N LEU A 29 -8.51 12.30 0.04
CA LEU A 29 -8.35 11.37 -1.08
C LEU A 29 -9.29 10.19 -0.89
N ALA A 30 -9.84 9.66 -2.00
CA ALA A 30 -10.54 8.39 -2.04
C ALA A 30 -9.98 7.55 -3.19
N ALA A 31 -9.89 6.24 -3.02
CA ALA A 31 -9.46 5.36 -4.08
C ALA A 31 -10.17 4.01 -4.02
N VAL A 32 -10.27 3.40 -5.20
CA VAL A 32 -10.64 1.99 -5.38
C VAL A 32 -9.54 1.30 -6.18
N HIS A 33 -9.33 0.03 -5.89
CA HIS A 33 -8.34 -0.81 -6.55
C HIS A 33 -8.92 -2.20 -6.82
N TYR A 34 -8.58 -2.75 -7.97
CA TYR A 34 -8.91 -4.12 -8.34
C TYR A 34 -7.69 -4.81 -8.95
N GLU A 35 -7.47 -6.04 -8.53
CA GLU A 35 -6.40 -6.91 -9.01
C GLU A 35 -6.96 -8.31 -9.24
N ASN A 36 -6.66 -8.93 -10.39
CA ASN A 36 -6.94 -10.32 -10.65
C ASN A 36 -5.62 -11.08 -10.73
N LYS A 37 -5.27 -11.79 -9.64
CA LYS A 37 -3.99 -12.51 -9.57
C LYS A 37 -3.99 -13.69 -10.52
N TYR A 38 -2.98 -13.68 -11.39
CA TYR A 38 -2.71 -14.77 -12.35
C TYR A 38 -3.86 -15.08 -13.29
N LEU A 39 -4.72 -14.08 -13.56
CA LEU A 39 -5.94 -14.22 -14.37
C LEU A 39 -6.85 -15.38 -13.89
N THR A 40 -6.89 -15.59 -12.58
CA THR A 40 -7.66 -16.66 -11.94
C THR A 40 -8.86 -16.05 -11.21
N GLU A 41 -10.09 -16.53 -11.52
CA GLU A 41 -11.32 -16.00 -10.92
C GLU A 41 -11.36 -16.11 -9.38
N ALA A 42 -10.70 -17.12 -8.82
CA ALA A 42 -10.64 -17.34 -7.38
C ALA A 42 -9.67 -16.39 -6.63
N LEU A 43 -8.79 -15.67 -7.34
CA LEU A 43 -7.74 -14.86 -6.73
C LEU A 43 -7.93 -13.37 -7.02
N ASN A 44 -9.16 -12.88 -6.82
CA ASN A 44 -9.49 -11.47 -6.98
C ASN A 44 -9.23 -10.71 -5.70
N LEU A 45 -8.66 -9.52 -5.83
CA LEU A 45 -8.50 -8.56 -4.75
C LEU A 45 -9.22 -7.27 -5.13
N SER A 46 -10.11 -6.82 -4.26
CA SER A 46 -10.78 -5.53 -4.34
C SER A 46 -10.46 -4.72 -3.11
N ALA A 47 -10.12 -3.45 -3.28
CA ALA A 47 -9.81 -2.59 -2.17
C ALA A 47 -10.39 -1.19 -2.36
N ALA A 48 -10.73 -0.55 -1.24
CA ALA A 48 -11.16 0.83 -1.18
C ALA A 48 -10.45 1.54 -0.04
N ALA A 49 -10.08 2.80 -0.23
CA ALA A 49 -9.40 3.60 0.76
C ALA A 49 -9.94 5.03 0.78
N PHE A 50 -9.92 5.64 1.96
CA PHE A 50 -10.23 7.05 2.16
C PHE A 50 -9.22 7.65 3.13
N ALA A 51 -8.70 8.84 2.84
CA ALA A 51 -7.82 9.57 3.73
C ALA A 51 -8.30 11.01 3.87
N MET A 52 -8.31 11.52 5.10
CA MET A 52 -8.76 12.87 5.42
C MET A 52 -7.75 13.57 6.33
N PRO A 53 -7.05 14.59 5.83
CA PRO A 53 -6.22 15.46 6.67
C PRO A 53 -7.08 16.21 7.67
N VAL A 54 -6.70 16.14 8.95
CA VAL A 54 -7.33 16.85 10.06
C VAL A 54 -6.30 17.84 10.60
N PRO A 55 -6.59 19.16 10.57
CA PRO A 55 -5.66 20.16 11.05
C PRO A 55 -5.14 19.84 12.46
N VAL A 56 -3.82 19.98 12.66
CA VAL A 56 -3.11 19.71 13.92
C VAL A 56 -3.05 18.23 14.31
N ALA A 57 -4.08 17.42 14.01
CA ALA A 57 -4.15 16.01 14.42
C ALA A 57 -3.39 15.06 13.48
N GLY A 58 -3.13 15.47 12.24
CA GLY A 58 -2.56 14.61 11.19
C GLY A 58 -3.61 14.13 10.20
N THR A 59 -3.38 13.04 9.51
CA THR A 59 -4.30 12.46 8.51
C THR A 59 -4.88 11.15 9.05
N LEU A 60 -6.20 11.06 9.03
CA LEU A 60 -6.93 9.81 9.31
C LEU A 60 -7.14 9.05 8.00
N GLY A 61 -6.95 7.75 8.03
CA GLY A 61 -7.18 6.83 6.91
C GLY A 61 -8.16 5.72 7.27
N LEU A 62 -8.93 5.30 6.29
CA LEU A 62 -9.79 4.11 6.36
C LEU A 62 -9.47 3.24 5.16
N ASP A 63 -9.38 1.94 5.36
CA ASP A 63 -9.22 0.98 4.28
C ASP A 63 -10.13 -0.23 4.44
N LEU A 64 -10.55 -0.75 3.30
CA LEU A 64 -11.26 -2.01 3.18
C LEU A 64 -10.61 -2.79 2.05
N CYS A 65 -10.28 -4.05 2.30
CA CYS A 65 -9.74 -4.96 1.31
C CYS A 65 -10.46 -6.30 1.40
N SER A 66 -10.82 -6.87 0.26
CA SER A 66 -11.42 -8.21 0.15
C SER A 66 -10.63 -9.02 -0.87
N PHE A 67 -10.20 -10.20 -0.50
CA PHE A 67 -9.47 -11.13 -1.34
C PHE A 67 -10.17 -12.49 -1.35
N GLY A 68 -10.16 -13.15 -2.50
CA GLY A 68 -10.66 -14.51 -2.65
C GLY A 68 -11.98 -14.62 -3.42
N TYR A 69 -12.74 -15.67 -3.13
CA TYR A 69 -13.97 -16.06 -3.84
C TYR A 69 -15.01 -16.64 -2.85
N ASP A 70 -16.13 -17.16 -3.35
CA ASP A 70 -17.27 -17.60 -2.52
C ASP A 70 -16.95 -18.69 -1.50
N ARG A 71 -15.95 -19.53 -1.74
CA ARG A 71 -15.55 -20.60 -0.80
C ARG A 71 -14.43 -20.22 0.15
N TYR A 72 -13.65 -19.18 -0.20
CA TYR A 72 -12.57 -18.65 0.62
C TYR A 72 -12.49 -17.15 0.46
N ARG A 73 -12.72 -16.41 1.54
CA ARG A 73 -12.67 -14.95 1.53
C ARG A 73 -11.91 -14.42 2.73
N GLU A 74 -10.99 -13.54 2.47
CA GLU A 74 -10.35 -12.71 3.47
C GLU A 74 -10.81 -11.27 3.34
N THR A 75 -11.24 -10.67 4.43
CA THR A 75 -11.62 -9.25 4.50
C THR A 75 -10.76 -8.57 5.54
N ARG A 76 -10.18 -7.42 5.17
CA ARG A 76 -9.45 -6.53 6.07
C ARG A 76 -10.16 -5.19 6.14
N LEU A 77 -10.34 -4.67 7.35
CA LEU A 77 -10.82 -3.33 7.63
C LEU A 77 -9.78 -2.64 8.50
N GLY A 78 -9.23 -1.50 8.07
CA GLY A 78 -8.18 -0.76 8.74
C GLY A 78 -8.60 0.66 9.10
N VAL A 79 -8.13 1.14 10.25
CA VAL A 79 -8.19 2.54 10.67
C VAL A 79 -6.76 3.01 10.89
N ALA A 80 -6.31 3.92 10.04
CA ALA A 80 -4.96 4.44 9.98
C ALA A 80 -4.88 5.88 10.49
N TRP A 81 -3.73 6.23 11.02
CA TRP A 81 -3.36 7.59 11.37
C TRP A 81 -1.92 7.84 10.97
N GLY A 82 -1.67 9.00 10.34
CA GLY A 82 -0.32 9.44 10.02
C GLY A 82 -0.13 10.91 10.34
N ARG A 83 1.02 11.27 10.88
CA ARG A 83 1.32 12.65 11.27
C ARG A 83 2.76 13.02 10.96
N GLN A 84 2.93 14.16 10.35
CA GLN A 84 4.22 14.83 10.21
C GLN A 84 4.60 15.48 11.55
N LEU A 85 5.70 15.02 12.16
CA LEU A 85 6.22 15.54 13.43
C LEU A 85 7.18 16.71 13.20
N ALA A 86 7.92 16.65 12.10
CA ALA A 86 8.83 17.70 11.63
C ALA A 86 8.75 17.78 10.10
N LYS A 87 9.34 18.80 9.48
CA LYS A 87 9.34 18.93 8.02
C LYS A 87 9.80 17.67 7.29
N GLN A 88 10.74 16.96 7.90
CA GLN A 88 11.43 15.80 7.32
C GLN A 88 11.07 14.48 7.99
N LEU A 89 10.13 14.46 8.96
CA LEU A 89 9.84 13.26 9.74
C LEU A 89 8.34 13.08 9.93
N ALA A 90 7.84 11.91 9.61
CA ALA A 90 6.47 11.50 9.88
C ALA A 90 6.41 10.11 10.51
N VAL A 91 5.38 9.91 11.31
CA VAL A 91 5.05 8.63 11.96
C VAL A 91 3.62 8.25 11.63
N GLY A 92 3.32 6.97 11.68
CA GLY A 92 1.98 6.47 11.48
C GLY A 92 1.70 5.20 12.25
N ALA A 93 0.43 4.95 12.46
CA ALA A 93 -0.06 3.74 13.10
C ALA A 93 -1.38 3.31 12.46
N GLN A 94 -1.69 2.02 12.55
CA GLN A 94 -2.93 1.46 12.06
C GLN A 94 -3.39 0.30 12.92
N LEU A 95 -4.70 0.18 13.09
CA LEU A 95 -5.36 -1.00 13.62
C LEU A 95 -6.17 -1.64 12.50
N CYS A 96 -5.97 -2.96 12.31
CA CYS A 96 -6.65 -3.72 11.27
C CYS A 96 -7.42 -4.88 11.87
N TYR A 97 -8.68 -5.00 11.50
CA TYR A 97 -9.51 -6.16 11.73
C TYR A 97 -9.46 -7.06 10.50
N HIS A 98 -9.08 -8.32 10.70
CA HIS A 98 -9.02 -9.35 9.67
C HIS A 98 -10.11 -10.37 9.93
N LEU A 99 -10.86 -10.73 8.90
CA LEU A 99 -11.88 -11.76 8.91
C LEU A 99 -11.59 -12.75 7.78
N MET A 100 -11.31 -13.99 8.12
CA MET A 100 -11.17 -15.09 7.18
C MET A 100 -12.44 -15.95 7.25
N GLN A 101 -13.02 -16.27 6.10
CA GLN A 101 -14.23 -17.10 5.97
C GLN A 101 -13.93 -18.25 5.01
N VAL A 102 -14.21 -19.48 5.46
CA VAL A 102 -14.02 -20.70 4.64
C VAL A 102 -15.33 -21.47 4.64
N ALA A 103 -15.91 -21.65 3.45
CA ALA A 103 -17.18 -22.35 3.28
C ALA A 103 -17.10 -23.80 3.86
N GLY A 104 -18.06 -24.15 4.70
CA GLY A 104 -18.08 -25.44 5.39
C GLY A 104 -17.18 -25.55 6.63
N TYR A 105 -16.29 -24.57 6.87
CA TYR A 105 -15.35 -24.58 8.01
C TYR A 105 -15.54 -23.39 8.97
N GLY A 106 -16.37 -22.41 8.60
CA GLY A 106 -16.68 -21.26 9.45
C GLY A 106 -15.80 -20.04 9.20
N SER A 107 -15.61 -19.22 10.24
CA SER A 107 -14.84 -17.98 10.15
C SER A 107 -13.85 -17.86 11.31
N ALA A 108 -12.79 -17.11 11.06
CA ALA A 108 -11.80 -16.73 12.06
C ALA A 108 -11.48 -15.24 11.95
N ALA A 109 -11.28 -14.58 13.08
CA ALA A 109 -10.97 -13.15 13.11
C ALA A 109 -9.65 -12.88 13.84
N ALA A 110 -8.98 -11.79 13.44
CA ALA A 110 -7.78 -11.31 14.11
C ALA A 110 -7.77 -9.79 14.15
N LEU A 111 -7.13 -9.22 15.16
CA LEU A 111 -6.83 -7.79 15.25
C LEU A 111 -5.32 -7.61 15.21
N THR A 112 -4.82 -6.82 14.26
CA THR A 112 -3.40 -6.48 14.14
C THR A 112 -3.16 -5.01 14.34
N ALA A 113 -1.95 -4.66 14.77
CA ALA A 113 -1.49 -3.29 14.81
C ALA A 113 -0.22 -3.14 13.95
N GLU A 114 -0.10 -1.98 13.32
CA GLU A 114 0.98 -1.63 12.41
C GLU A 114 1.59 -0.29 12.81
N LEU A 115 2.88 -0.12 12.56
CA LEU A 115 3.58 1.14 12.75
C LEU A 115 4.40 1.49 11.51
N GLY A 116 4.43 2.78 11.21
CA GLY A 116 5.18 3.33 10.09
C GLY A 116 6.07 4.50 10.51
N LEU A 117 7.18 4.63 9.82
CA LEU A 117 8.10 5.76 9.91
C LEU A 117 8.48 6.19 8.49
N MET A 118 8.54 7.50 8.25
CA MET A 118 9.03 8.08 7.01
C MET A 118 9.86 9.31 7.30
N ALA A 119 11.03 9.41 6.68
CA ALA A 119 11.94 10.53 6.82
C ALA A 119 12.44 11.02 5.46
N GLU A 120 12.71 12.33 5.34
CA GLU A 120 13.38 12.98 4.21
C GLU A 120 14.67 13.65 4.70
N PRO A 121 15.75 12.85 4.96
CA PRO A 121 16.98 13.39 5.55
C PRO A 121 17.74 14.35 4.62
N LEU A 122 17.55 14.21 3.33
CA LEU A 122 18.11 15.09 2.29
C LEU A 122 17.01 15.41 1.26
N ASP A 123 17.13 16.53 0.59
CA ASP A 123 16.20 16.89 -0.48
C ASP A 123 16.11 15.77 -1.53
N ASN A 124 14.88 15.35 -1.86
CA ASN A 124 14.59 14.28 -2.82
C ASN A 124 15.01 12.86 -2.38
N LEU A 125 15.43 12.65 -1.14
CA LEU A 125 15.74 11.32 -0.60
C LEU A 125 14.76 10.97 0.53
N TRP A 126 13.93 9.98 0.32
CA TRP A 126 12.99 9.47 1.33
C TRP A 126 13.42 8.12 1.84
N LEU A 127 13.34 7.94 3.14
CA LEU A 127 13.53 6.67 3.83
C LEU A 127 12.22 6.26 4.47
N GLY A 128 11.86 4.99 4.35
CA GLY A 128 10.64 4.43 4.93
C GLY A 128 10.92 3.14 5.69
N ALA A 129 10.24 2.97 6.81
CA ALA A 129 10.19 1.73 7.56
C ALA A 129 8.75 1.45 7.99
N HIS A 130 8.33 0.20 7.93
CA HIS A 130 7.01 -0.23 8.32
C HIS A 130 7.09 -1.60 8.99
N ILE A 131 6.27 -1.82 10.01
CA ILE A 131 6.10 -3.11 10.64
C ILE A 131 4.61 -3.48 10.67
N PHE A 132 4.27 -4.57 9.98
CA PHE A 132 2.95 -5.20 10.02
C PHE A 132 2.86 -6.17 11.19
N ASN A 133 1.74 -6.13 11.91
CA ASN A 133 1.42 -7.07 13.00
C ASN A 133 2.51 -7.18 14.07
N PHE A 134 3.05 -6.05 14.54
CA PHE A 134 4.08 -6.06 15.59
C PHE A 134 3.59 -6.70 16.91
N THR A 135 2.28 -6.84 17.07
CA THR A 135 1.64 -7.52 18.23
C THR A 135 1.72 -9.04 18.15
N GLY A 136 2.09 -9.63 17.00
CA GLY A 136 2.15 -11.07 16.79
C GLY A 136 0.79 -11.77 16.91
N SER A 137 -0.26 -11.07 16.49
CA SER A 137 -1.65 -11.52 16.58
C SER A 137 -1.90 -12.80 15.77
N ARG A 138 -2.94 -13.54 16.17
CA ARG A 138 -3.36 -14.80 15.56
C ARG A 138 -4.84 -14.74 15.23
N TYR A 139 -5.27 -15.55 14.30
CA TYR A 139 -6.69 -15.81 14.10
C TYR A 139 -7.27 -16.53 15.32
N LEU A 140 -8.36 -15.98 15.84
CA LEU A 140 -9.12 -16.54 16.96
C LEU A 140 -10.29 -17.35 16.39
N SER A 141 -10.17 -18.68 16.44
CA SER A 141 -11.22 -19.62 16.11
C SER A 141 -10.99 -20.92 16.87
N ASN A 142 -12.06 -21.64 17.16
CA ASN A 142 -11.97 -22.97 17.76
C ASN A 142 -11.30 -24.00 16.85
N ALA A 143 -11.34 -23.78 15.52
CA ALA A 143 -10.81 -24.68 14.50
C ALA A 143 -9.45 -24.24 13.95
N TYR A 144 -9.10 -22.95 14.05
CA TYR A 144 -7.91 -22.38 13.42
C TYR A 144 -7.05 -21.60 14.43
N ARG A 145 -5.79 -21.95 14.53
CA ARG A 145 -4.78 -21.23 15.33
C ARG A 145 -3.61 -20.78 14.46
N GLU A 146 -3.91 -20.19 13.32
CA GLU A 146 -2.89 -19.67 12.43
C GLU A 146 -2.38 -18.32 12.92
N ARG A 147 -1.06 -18.13 12.91
CA ARG A 147 -0.43 -16.85 13.24
C ARG A 147 -0.38 -15.99 11.99
N LEU A 148 -0.81 -14.74 12.12
CA LEU A 148 -0.51 -13.76 11.12
C LEU A 148 1.00 -13.42 11.15
N PRO A 149 1.67 -13.30 9.99
CA PRO A 149 3.09 -13.00 9.95
C PRO A 149 3.39 -11.64 10.60
N VAL A 150 4.58 -11.51 11.16
CA VAL A 150 5.18 -10.22 11.49
C VAL A 150 6.09 -9.85 10.33
N ILE A 151 5.85 -8.70 9.70
CA ILE A 151 6.59 -8.31 8.50
C ILE A 151 7.26 -6.96 8.75
N PHE A 152 8.54 -6.87 8.41
CA PHE A 152 9.31 -5.64 8.41
C PHE A 152 9.58 -5.22 6.97
N ASP A 153 9.18 -4.02 6.61
CA ASP A 153 9.52 -3.42 5.33
C ASP A 153 10.41 -2.19 5.57
N ILE A 154 11.54 -2.15 4.86
CA ILE A 154 12.43 -0.99 4.84
C ILE A 154 12.71 -0.59 3.40
N GLY A 155 12.84 0.69 3.13
CA GLY A 155 13.09 1.13 1.76
C GLY A 155 13.48 2.58 1.66
N MET A 156 13.90 2.96 0.47
CA MET A 156 14.24 4.32 0.11
C MET A 156 13.72 4.68 -1.27
N GLY A 157 13.47 5.96 -1.46
CA GLY A 157 13.15 6.57 -2.75
C GLY A 157 14.08 7.75 -3.00
N TYR A 158 14.63 7.85 -4.19
CA TYR A 158 15.49 8.95 -4.58
C TYR A 158 15.05 9.53 -5.92
N ARG A 159 14.71 10.82 -5.93
CA ARG A 159 14.42 11.58 -7.15
C ARG A 159 15.70 12.16 -7.69
N PHE A 160 16.29 11.47 -8.66
CA PHE A 160 17.59 11.85 -9.24
C PHE A 160 17.46 12.83 -10.44
N ALA A 161 16.23 13.00 -10.98
CA ALA A 161 15.92 13.98 -12.00
C ALA A 161 14.54 14.60 -11.71
N GLN A 162 14.20 15.72 -12.34
CA GLN A 162 12.92 16.41 -12.11
C GLN A 162 11.69 15.49 -12.28
N HIS A 163 11.85 14.45 -13.09
CA HIS A 163 10.76 13.56 -13.49
C HIS A 163 11.05 12.08 -13.27
N ALA A 164 12.16 11.72 -12.63
CA ALA A 164 12.55 10.33 -12.44
C ALA A 164 12.85 10.01 -10.97
N THR A 165 12.19 8.99 -10.43
CA THR A 165 12.34 8.52 -9.05
C THR A 165 12.69 7.04 -9.05
N LEU A 166 13.81 6.68 -8.44
CA LEU A 166 14.23 5.31 -8.17
C LEU A 166 13.77 4.94 -6.76
N MET A 167 13.22 3.75 -6.61
CA MET A 167 12.80 3.20 -5.32
C MET A 167 13.41 1.82 -5.13
N VAL A 168 13.87 1.54 -3.92
CA VAL A 168 14.32 0.21 -3.52
C VAL A 168 13.75 -0.12 -2.13
N ALA A 169 13.42 -1.38 -1.90
CA ALA A 169 12.90 -1.84 -0.62
C ALA A 169 13.28 -3.28 -0.35
N ALA A 170 13.28 -3.65 0.91
CA ALA A 170 13.40 -5.03 1.37
C ALA A 170 12.23 -5.36 2.29
N LYS A 171 11.58 -6.51 2.05
CA LYS A 171 10.58 -7.10 2.92
C LYS A 171 11.21 -8.29 3.65
N ILE A 172 11.10 -8.27 4.96
CA ILE A 172 11.71 -9.26 5.86
C ILE A 172 10.57 -9.90 6.66
N GLU A 173 10.39 -11.20 6.46
CA GLU A 173 9.45 -12.03 7.20
C GLU A 173 10.22 -13.17 7.85
N PRO A 174 10.16 -13.34 9.19
CA PRO A 174 10.88 -14.40 9.89
C PRO A 174 10.56 -15.79 9.33
N GLY A 175 11.60 -16.54 8.96
CA GLY A 175 11.45 -17.87 8.36
C GLY A 175 11.25 -17.89 6.85
N GLN A 176 11.21 -16.73 6.19
CA GLN A 176 11.13 -16.61 4.73
C GLN A 176 12.38 -15.91 4.16
N PRO A 177 12.73 -16.18 2.90
CA PRO A 177 13.81 -15.43 2.24
C PRO A 177 13.47 -13.95 2.16
N VAL A 178 14.46 -13.07 2.39
CA VAL A 178 14.32 -11.64 2.21
C VAL A 178 13.93 -11.32 0.76
N GLN A 179 12.87 -10.56 0.57
CA GLN A 179 12.41 -10.10 -0.74
C GLN A 179 12.98 -8.71 -1.02
N ALA A 180 13.82 -8.61 -2.02
CA ALA A 180 14.32 -7.32 -2.51
C ALA A 180 13.43 -6.81 -3.65
N LYS A 181 13.13 -5.51 -3.63
CA LYS A 181 12.26 -4.83 -4.59
C LYS A 181 12.99 -3.62 -5.16
N ALA A 182 12.83 -3.38 -6.45
CA ALA A 182 13.30 -2.17 -7.11
C ALA A 182 12.24 -1.64 -8.08
N GLY A 183 12.13 -0.33 -8.20
CA GLY A 183 11.17 0.32 -9.10
C GLY A 183 11.67 1.66 -9.59
N LEU A 184 11.31 2.00 -10.81
CA LEU A 184 11.59 3.28 -11.45
C LEU A 184 10.27 3.90 -11.91
N GLU A 185 10.03 5.13 -11.51
CA GLU A 185 8.95 5.97 -12.01
C GLU A 185 9.52 7.11 -12.85
N VAL A 186 8.93 7.34 -14.01
CA VAL A 186 9.25 8.46 -14.88
C VAL A 186 7.97 9.20 -15.23
N VAL A 187 7.88 10.47 -14.85
CA VAL A 187 6.79 11.38 -15.24
C VAL A 187 7.11 11.98 -16.61
N VAL A 188 6.53 11.42 -17.67
CA VAL A 188 6.81 11.81 -19.06
C VAL A 188 6.14 13.13 -19.41
N ALA A 189 4.93 13.37 -18.86
CA ALA A 189 4.19 14.61 -19.00
C ALA A 189 3.49 14.91 -17.68
N LYS A 190 3.03 16.14 -17.45
CA LYS A 190 2.33 16.52 -16.21
C LYS A 190 1.17 15.59 -15.82
N MET A 191 0.64 14.82 -16.77
CA MET A 191 -0.51 13.94 -16.60
C MET A 191 -0.17 12.45 -16.77
N LEU A 192 1.04 12.10 -17.23
CA LEU A 192 1.40 10.71 -17.54
C LEU A 192 2.66 10.28 -16.81
N ALA A 193 2.55 9.25 -16.00
CA ALA A 193 3.65 8.58 -15.34
C ALA A 193 3.82 7.16 -15.89
N LEU A 194 5.04 6.75 -16.18
CA LEU A 194 5.41 5.39 -16.54
C LEU A 194 6.15 4.75 -15.39
N ARG A 195 5.89 3.47 -15.15
CA ARG A 195 6.46 2.74 -14.02
C ARG A 195 6.91 1.37 -14.45
N ILE A 196 8.11 0.99 -14.00
CA ILE A 196 8.62 -0.38 -14.12
C ILE A 196 9.14 -0.81 -12.76
N GLY A 197 9.15 -2.11 -12.50
CA GLY A 197 9.66 -2.63 -11.25
C GLY A 197 9.99 -4.11 -11.32
N ALA A 198 10.70 -4.57 -10.31
CA ALA A 198 11.08 -5.96 -10.14
C ALA A 198 11.03 -6.34 -8.66
N LEU A 199 10.66 -7.57 -8.39
CA LEU A 199 10.74 -8.27 -7.12
C LEU A 199 11.66 -9.46 -7.29
N ALA A 200 12.53 -9.70 -6.32
CA ALA A 200 13.34 -10.91 -6.23
C ALA A 200 12.79 -11.84 -5.14
N LYS A 201 12.73 -13.14 -5.44
CA LYS A 201 12.30 -14.22 -4.53
C LYS A 201 10.84 -14.10 -4.03
N PRO A 202 9.83 -14.43 -4.86
CA PRO A 202 9.93 -14.92 -6.23
C PRO A 202 10.31 -13.82 -7.23
N VAL A 203 10.74 -14.21 -8.43
CA VAL A 203 11.01 -13.21 -9.49
C VAL A 203 9.69 -12.76 -10.11
N GLU A 204 9.39 -11.46 -9.95
CA GLU A 204 8.25 -10.83 -10.60
C GLU A 204 8.69 -9.53 -11.27
N LEU A 205 8.19 -9.30 -12.47
CA LEU A 205 8.40 -8.06 -13.21
C LEU A 205 7.09 -7.26 -13.25
N TYR A 206 7.20 -5.96 -13.14
CA TYR A 206 6.08 -5.04 -13.11
C TYR A 206 6.24 -3.96 -14.16
N ALA A 207 5.15 -3.65 -14.83
CA ALA A 207 5.04 -2.48 -15.71
C ALA A 207 3.70 -1.80 -15.49
N GLY A 208 3.62 -0.49 -15.68
CA GLY A 208 2.37 0.22 -15.52
C GLY A 208 2.48 1.68 -15.93
N PHE A 209 1.33 2.30 -16.01
CA PHE A 209 1.22 3.74 -16.27
C PHE A 209 0.12 4.35 -15.42
N GLY A 210 0.26 5.63 -15.11
CA GLY A 210 -0.72 6.44 -14.43
C GLY A 210 -1.09 7.64 -15.28
N TYR A 211 -2.39 7.93 -15.36
CA TYR A 211 -2.90 9.12 -16.03
C TYR A 211 -3.72 9.97 -15.06
N ALA A 212 -3.24 11.19 -14.84
CA ALA A 212 -3.88 12.16 -13.95
C ALA A 212 -4.60 13.24 -14.76
N TYR A 213 -5.90 13.41 -14.53
CA TYR A 213 -6.70 14.47 -15.14
C TYR A 213 -7.56 15.17 -14.09
N ARG A 214 -7.30 16.45 -13.86
CA ARG A 214 -7.97 17.25 -12.80
C ARG A 214 -7.84 16.58 -11.43
N SER A 215 -8.99 16.14 -10.87
CA SER A 215 -9.08 15.48 -9.56
C SER A 215 -8.99 13.96 -9.63
N PHE A 216 -8.93 13.37 -10.82
CA PHE A 216 -8.89 11.92 -11.01
C PHE A 216 -7.50 11.46 -11.43
N CYS A 217 -7.09 10.31 -10.91
CA CYS A 217 -5.92 9.58 -11.37
C CYS A 217 -6.34 8.12 -11.62
N VAL A 218 -6.05 7.62 -12.81
CA VAL A 218 -6.23 6.21 -13.18
C VAL A 218 -4.85 5.60 -13.31
N ASP A 219 -4.60 4.53 -12.58
CA ASP A 219 -3.37 3.75 -12.68
C ASP A 219 -3.69 2.35 -13.19
N MET A 220 -2.97 1.90 -14.20
CA MET A 220 -3.02 0.52 -14.70
C MET A 220 -1.64 -0.11 -14.57
N ALA A 221 -1.62 -1.35 -14.12
CA ALA A 221 -0.39 -2.09 -13.94
C ALA A 221 -0.57 -3.56 -14.33
N PHE A 222 0.53 -4.17 -14.70
CA PHE A 222 0.63 -5.59 -14.97
C PHE A 222 1.86 -6.11 -14.25
N SER A 223 1.72 -7.26 -13.57
CA SER A 223 2.87 -8.01 -13.12
C SER A 223 2.92 -9.37 -13.80
N ARG A 224 4.14 -9.90 -13.92
CA ARG A 224 4.40 -11.23 -14.45
C ARG A 224 5.22 -12.01 -13.42
N HIS A 225 4.61 -13.03 -12.87
CA HIS A 225 5.30 -14.05 -12.08
C HIS A 225 5.91 -15.09 -13.01
N GLU A 226 7.11 -15.56 -12.73
CA GLU A 226 7.85 -16.50 -13.58
C GLU A 226 7.06 -17.77 -13.89
N THR A 227 6.33 -18.31 -12.91
CA THR A 227 5.60 -19.60 -13.01
C THR A 227 4.08 -19.42 -13.10
N LEU A 228 3.50 -18.43 -12.40
CA LEU A 228 2.05 -18.31 -12.21
C LEU A 228 1.35 -17.44 -13.26
N GLY A 229 2.11 -16.68 -14.07
CA GLY A 229 1.55 -15.89 -15.17
C GLY A 229 1.34 -14.42 -14.84
N TYR A 230 0.32 -13.82 -15.46
CA TYR A 230 0.08 -12.38 -15.46
C TYR A 230 -0.98 -11.95 -14.43
N THR A 231 -0.76 -10.80 -13.81
CA THR A 231 -1.69 -10.17 -12.88
C THR A 231 -1.99 -8.74 -13.33
N PRO A 232 -3.15 -8.49 -13.99
CA PRO A 232 -3.62 -7.15 -14.28
C PRO A 232 -4.14 -6.46 -13.02
N GLN A 233 -3.91 -5.14 -12.94
CA GLN A 233 -4.30 -4.27 -11.81
C GLN A 233 -4.83 -2.95 -12.35
N ILE A 234 -5.85 -2.40 -11.72
CA ILE A 234 -6.37 -1.07 -12.02
C ILE A 234 -6.74 -0.35 -10.72
N SER A 235 -6.45 0.93 -10.67
CA SER A 235 -6.83 1.81 -9.56
C SER A 235 -7.43 3.11 -10.08
N LEU A 236 -8.39 3.62 -9.35
CA LEU A 236 -8.93 4.96 -9.56
C LEU A 236 -8.82 5.74 -8.26
N THR A 237 -8.17 6.89 -8.31
CA THR A 237 -8.03 7.81 -7.18
C THR A 237 -8.74 9.12 -7.48
N TYR A 238 -9.45 9.65 -6.50
CA TYR A 238 -10.07 10.96 -6.53
C TYR A 238 -9.50 11.86 -5.44
N ALA A 239 -8.99 13.03 -5.84
CA ALA A 239 -8.52 14.07 -4.93
C ALA A 239 -9.59 15.15 -4.75
N PHE A 240 -10.12 15.29 -3.54
CA PHE A 240 -11.10 16.33 -3.26
C PHE A 240 -10.45 17.71 -3.30
N PRO A 241 -11.08 18.70 -3.94
CA PRO A 241 -10.55 20.06 -3.98
C PRO A 241 -10.46 20.64 -2.57
N LYS A 242 -9.33 21.30 -2.27
CA LYS A 242 -9.21 22.04 -1.00
C LYS A 242 -10.33 23.09 -0.93
N LYS A 243 -11.13 23.06 0.13
CA LYS A 243 -12.03 24.20 0.42
C LYS A 243 -11.16 25.44 0.58
N GLN A 244 -11.26 26.38 -0.37
CA GLN A 244 -10.72 27.73 -0.13
C GLN A 244 -11.45 28.26 1.11
N LYS A 245 -10.68 28.57 2.17
CA LYS A 245 -11.23 29.41 3.26
C LYS A 245 -11.66 30.72 2.58
N ARG A 246 -12.96 30.96 2.50
CA ARG A 246 -13.44 32.30 2.20
C ARG A 246 -12.89 33.24 3.27
N PRO A 247 -12.35 34.38 2.85
CA PRO A 247 -11.82 35.41 3.77
C PRO A 247 -12.86 35.89 4.76
#